data_8d496bd859bf759aa50585b747362002
#
_entry.id   8d496bd859bf759aa50585b747362002
#
_cell.length_a   1.000
_cell.length_b   1.000
_cell.length_c   1.000
_cell.angle_alpha   90.00
_cell.angle_beta   90.00
_cell.angle_gamma   90.00
#
_symmetry.space_group_name_H-M   'P 1'
#
loop_
_entity.id
_entity.type
_entity.pdbx_description
1 polymer ?
#
loop_
_entity_poly.entity_id
_entity_poly.type
_entity_poly.pdbx_seq_one_letter_code
_entity_poly.pdbx_strand_id
1 'polypeptide(L)'
;RLTGYQNGVNAAGGEFLEGEIQYADAVADKAVACMEAVMQNHPEGIAIICCNNDDMAMAAARAAKGNAAYENTIFVGFDGIQSACNAILAGEETMSVAQEAYDMGYKAVEAVVEVLNGGTLDEFIDSGCSVVTADNAQERLDTLKGYLG
;
A
#
# COMPACT_ATOMS: atom_id res chain seq x y z
N ARG A 1 -5.72 7.16 4.32
CA ARG A 1 -5.20 6.63 3.04
C ARG A 1 -6.09 7.07 1.87
N LEU A 2 -7.41 6.79 1.89
CA LEU A 2 -8.34 7.13 0.81
C LEU A 2 -8.25 8.62 0.39
N THR A 3 -8.39 9.55 1.36
CA THR A 3 -8.27 10.99 1.10
C THR A 3 -6.91 11.36 0.49
N GLY A 4 -5.83 10.68 0.93
CA GLY A 4 -4.49 10.88 0.38
C GLY A 4 -4.40 10.46 -1.09
N TYR A 5 -4.97 9.32 -1.45
CA TYR A 5 -5.04 8.86 -2.85
C TYR A 5 -5.83 9.84 -3.72
N GLN A 6 -7.02 10.25 -3.27
CA GLN A 6 -7.85 11.24 -3.96
C GLN A 6 -7.11 12.55 -4.20
N ASN A 7 -6.48 13.09 -3.16
CA ASN A 7 -5.71 14.33 -3.27
C ASN A 7 -4.50 14.18 -4.20
N GLY A 8 -3.79 13.05 -4.13
CA GLY A 8 -2.64 12.78 -4.98
C GLY A 8 -3.01 12.65 -6.46
N VAL A 9 -4.04 11.88 -6.77
CA VAL A 9 -4.55 11.71 -8.15
C VAL A 9 -4.98 13.05 -8.73
N ASN A 10 -5.78 13.83 -7.98
CA ASN A 10 -6.26 15.14 -8.43
C ASN A 10 -5.10 16.13 -8.60
N ALA A 11 -4.11 16.16 -7.71
CA ALA A 11 -2.93 17.02 -7.81
C ALA A 11 -2.06 16.68 -9.04
N ALA A 12 -2.04 15.40 -9.43
CA ALA A 12 -1.36 14.95 -10.65
C ALA A 12 -2.15 15.21 -11.94
N GLY A 13 -3.35 15.77 -11.85
CA GLY A 13 -4.23 16.05 -13.01
C GLY A 13 -5.02 14.81 -13.48
N GLY A 14 -5.05 13.74 -12.70
CA GLY A 14 -5.88 12.56 -12.94
C GLY A 14 -7.32 12.76 -12.44
N GLU A 15 -8.19 11.83 -12.82
CA GLU A 15 -9.56 11.75 -12.33
C GLU A 15 -9.66 10.65 -11.27
N PHE A 16 -10.12 11.01 -10.07
CA PHE A 16 -10.41 10.04 -9.02
C PHE A 16 -11.86 9.55 -9.13
N LEU A 17 -12.03 8.25 -9.38
CA LEU A 17 -13.34 7.63 -9.63
C LEU A 17 -14.04 7.31 -8.31
N GLU A 18 -14.73 8.30 -7.70
CA GLU A 18 -15.42 8.13 -6.41
C GLU A 18 -16.47 7.01 -6.43
N GLY A 19 -17.15 6.81 -7.58
CA GLY A 19 -18.16 5.76 -7.76
C GLY A 19 -17.60 4.34 -7.76
N GLU A 20 -16.28 4.19 -7.92
CA GLU A 20 -15.58 2.89 -7.96
C GLU A 20 -14.87 2.53 -6.65
N ILE A 21 -15.15 3.27 -5.55
CA ILE A 21 -14.61 2.90 -4.24
C ILE A 21 -15.25 1.58 -3.79
N GLN A 22 -14.41 0.55 -3.60
CA GLN A 22 -14.82 -0.78 -3.19
C GLN A 22 -14.32 -1.09 -1.76
N TYR A 23 -15.07 -1.93 -1.03
CA TYR A 23 -14.75 -2.32 0.34
C TYR A 23 -14.50 -3.82 0.42
N ALA A 24 -13.25 -4.22 0.50
CA ALA A 24 -12.81 -5.62 0.60
C ALA A 24 -12.44 -6.05 2.03
N ASP A 25 -12.70 -5.21 3.05
CA ASP A 25 -12.50 -5.50 4.48
C ASP A 25 -11.08 -6.03 4.82
N ALA A 26 -10.07 -5.57 4.10
CA ALA A 26 -8.68 -6.04 4.18
C ALA A 26 -8.49 -7.55 3.84
N VAL A 27 -9.42 -8.15 3.09
CA VAL A 27 -9.42 -9.58 2.74
C VAL A 27 -9.09 -9.76 1.26
N ALA A 28 -8.05 -10.55 0.95
CA ALA A 28 -7.58 -10.80 -0.41
C ALA A 28 -8.67 -11.37 -1.34
N ASP A 29 -9.44 -12.37 -0.90
CA ASP A 29 -10.50 -12.97 -1.73
C ASP A 29 -11.62 -11.97 -2.08
N LYS A 30 -11.94 -11.05 -1.16
CA LYS A 30 -12.88 -9.97 -1.42
C LYS A 30 -12.30 -8.95 -2.40
N ALA A 31 -11.00 -8.67 -2.32
CA ALA A 31 -10.33 -7.77 -3.26
C ALA A 31 -10.34 -8.33 -4.69
N VAL A 32 -10.23 -9.66 -4.86
CA VAL A 32 -10.41 -10.30 -6.18
C VAL A 32 -11.79 -9.99 -6.74
N ALA A 33 -12.86 -10.24 -5.96
CA ALA A 33 -14.23 -9.97 -6.41
C ALA A 33 -14.49 -8.48 -6.71
N CYS A 34 -13.92 -7.57 -5.89
CA CYS A 34 -13.96 -6.13 -6.15
C CYS A 34 -13.27 -5.78 -7.47
N MET A 35 -12.08 -6.34 -7.73
CA MET A 35 -11.35 -6.07 -8.97
C MET A 35 -12.06 -6.64 -10.20
N GLU A 36 -12.68 -7.81 -10.09
CA GLU A 36 -13.50 -8.38 -11.16
C GLU A 36 -14.69 -7.46 -11.51
N ALA A 37 -15.35 -6.87 -10.50
CA ALA A 37 -16.43 -5.89 -10.71
C ALA A 37 -15.90 -4.62 -11.39
N VAL A 38 -14.75 -4.09 -10.94
CA VAL A 38 -14.10 -2.94 -11.58
C VAL A 38 -13.77 -3.21 -13.05
N MET A 39 -13.22 -4.39 -13.37
CA MET A 39 -12.93 -4.77 -14.76
C MET A 39 -14.18 -4.90 -15.63
N GLN A 40 -15.32 -5.30 -15.07
CA GLN A 40 -16.59 -5.33 -15.78
C GLN A 40 -17.13 -3.93 -16.06
N ASN A 41 -17.00 -3.01 -15.10
CA ASN A 41 -17.46 -1.63 -15.25
C ASN A 41 -16.56 -0.82 -16.18
N HIS A 42 -15.27 -1.14 -16.22
CA HIS A 42 -14.22 -0.43 -16.98
C HIS A 42 -13.46 -1.39 -17.91
N PRO A 43 -14.11 -1.91 -18.96
CA PRO A 43 -13.45 -2.82 -19.90
C PRO A 43 -12.32 -2.16 -20.70
N GLU A 44 -12.26 -0.82 -20.72
CA GLU A 44 -11.18 -0.01 -21.30
C GLU A 44 -9.92 0.06 -20.45
N GLY A 45 -9.99 -0.35 -19.19
CA GLY A 45 -8.91 -0.30 -18.22
C GLY A 45 -8.92 0.96 -17.33
N ILE A 46 -8.23 0.88 -16.20
CA ILE A 46 -7.98 1.99 -15.27
C ILE A 46 -6.47 2.13 -15.09
N ALA A 47 -5.98 3.37 -15.09
CA ALA A 47 -4.55 3.65 -15.03
C ALA A 47 -3.93 3.29 -13.67
N ILE A 48 -4.64 3.51 -12.56
CA ILE A 48 -4.13 3.29 -11.21
C ILE A 48 -5.21 2.65 -10.33
N ILE A 49 -4.87 1.57 -9.65
CA ILE A 49 -5.68 0.91 -8.60
C ILE A 49 -4.94 1.07 -7.27
N CYS A 50 -5.54 1.81 -6.33
CA CYS A 50 -4.98 2.02 -5.00
C CYS A 50 -5.69 1.14 -3.96
N CYS A 51 -4.95 0.33 -3.24
CA CYS A 51 -5.45 -0.50 -2.16
C CYS A 51 -4.94 -0.04 -0.80
N ASN A 52 -5.76 -0.20 0.23
CA ASN A 52 -5.40 0.24 1.59
C ASN A 52 -4.48 -0.74 2.33
N ASN A 53 -4.13 -1.88 1.74
CA ASN A 53 -3.05 -2.76 2.17
C ASN A 53 -2.47 -3.56 0.99
N ASP A 54 -1.32 -4.19 1.21
CA ASP A 54 -0.59 -4.95 0.20
C ASP A 54 -1.33 -6.24 -0.19
N ASP A 55 -1.97 -6.94 0.76
CA ASP A 55 -2.69 -8.18 0.47
C ASP A 55 -3.81 -7.97 -0.55
N MET A 56 -4.54 -6.85 -0.44
CA MET A 56 -5.57 -6.48 -1.42
C MET A 56 -4.95 -6.05 -2.75
N ALA A 57 -3.83 -5.31 -2.74
CA ALA A 57 -3.16 -4.86 -3.96
C ALA A 57 -2.63 -6.04 -4.77
N MET A 58 -1.94 -6.98 -4.12
CA MET A 58 -1.47 -8.22 -4.75
C MET A 58 -2.62 -9.08 -5.30
N ALA A 59 -3.75 -9.13 -4.58
CA ALA A 59 -4.92 -9.89 -5.02
C ALA A 59 -5.58 -9.25 -6.24
N ALA A 60 -5.75 -7.92 -6.24
CA ALA A 60 -6.28 -7.17 -7.37
C ALA A 60 -5.39 -7.29 -8.61
N ALA A 61 -4.08 -7.14 -8.45
CA ALA A 61 -3.11 -7.29 -9.54
C ALA A 61 -3.16 -8.70 -10.16
N ARG A 62 -3.25 -9.74 -9.32
CA ARG A 62 -3.41 -11.12 -9.80
C ARG A 62 -4.73 -11.36 -10.52
N ALA A 63 -5.84 -10.78 -10.04
CA ALA A 63 -7.14 -10.87 -10.70
C ALA A 63 -7.14 -10.21 -12.10
N ALA A 64 -6.40 -9.11 -12.26
CA ALA A 64 -6.27 -8.40 -13.53
C ALA A 64 -5.26 -9.06 -14.50
N LYS A 65 -4.44 -10.01 -14.04
CA LYS A 65 -3.37 -10.62 -14.83
C LYS A 65 -3.92 -11.30 -16.10
N GLY A 66 -3.38 -10.90 -17.23
CA GLY A 66 -3.80 -11.43 -18.55
C GLY A 66 -4.96 -10.66 -19.20
N ASN A 67 -5.52 -9.64 -18.54
CA ASN A 67 -6.44 -8.71 -19.18
C ASN A 67 -5.64 -7.57 -19.83
N ALA A 68 -5.67 -7.52 -21.18
CA ALA A 68 -4.89 -6.57 -21.97
C ALA A 68 -5.20 -5.10 -21.65
N ALA A 69 -6.44 -4.77 -21.23
CA ALA A 69 -6.82 -3.42 -20.84
C ALA A 69 -6.15 -2.95 -19.52
N TYR A 70 -5.69 -3.91 -18.70
CA TYR A 70 -5.08 -3.67 -17.40
C TYR A 70 -3.57 -3.99 -17.36
N GLU A 71 -2.96 -4.30 -18.51
CA GLU A 71 -1.54 -4.69 -18.60
C GLU A 71 -0.59 -3.60 -18.07
N ASN A 72 -0.98 -2.32 -18.25
CA ASN A 72 -0.21 -1.16 -17.82
C ASN A 72 -0.78 -0.48 -16.56
N THR A 73 -1.74 -1.10 -15.87
CA THR A 73 -2.31 -0.57 -14.64
C THR A 73 -1.29 -0.58 -13.51
N ILE A 74 -1.16 0.55 -12.82
CA ILE A 74 -0.33 0.69 -11.63
C ILE A 74 -1.12 0.20 -10.42
N PHE A 75 -0.67 -0.86 -9.77
CA PHE A 75 -1.25 -1.37 -8.53
C PHE A 75 -0.44 -0.86 -7.34
N VAL A 76 -1.10 -0.10 -6.47
CA VAL A 76 -0.50 0.54 -5.28
C VAL A 76 -1.02 -0.14 -4.03
N GLY A 77 -0.12 -0.74 -3.25
CA GLY A 77 -0.39 -1.28 -1.92
C GLY A 77 -0.04 -0.33 -0.79
N PHE A 78 -0.19 -0.81 0.42
CA PHE A 78 0.20 -0.13 1.63
C PHE A 78 0.61 -1.17 2.67
N ASP A 79 1.62 -0.91 3.43
CA ASP A 79 2.28 -1.56 4.57
C ASP A 79 3.75 -1.88 4.28
N GLY A 80 4.13 -2.22 3.04
CA GLY A 80 5.50 -2.56 2.66
C GLY A 80 5.97 -3.89 3.27
N ILE A 81 5.09 -4.91 3.28
CA ILE A 81 5.38 -6.23 3.85
C ILE A 81 6.31 -7.07 2.97
N GLN A 82 6.89 -8.14 3.51
CA GLN A 82 7.84 -8.98 2.76
C GLN A 82 7.23 -9.60 1.49
N SER A 83 5.97 -10.04 1.55
CA SER A 83 5.26 -10.59 0.40
C SER A 83 5.07 -9.56 -0.70
N ALA A 84 4.75 -8.29 -0.35
CA ALA A 84 4.65 -7.20 -1.31
C ALA A 84 6.00 -6.87 -1.96
N CYS A 85 7.08 -6.81 -1.17
CA CYS A 85 8.42 -6.64 -1.73
C CYS A 85 8.77 -7.74 -2.76
N ASN A 86 8.44 -9.00 -2.46
CA ASN A 86 8.63 -10.10 -3.39
C ASN A 86 7.73 -9.97 -4.64
N ALA A 87 6.46 -9.54 -4.48
CA ALA A 87 5.53 -9.32 -5.59
C ALA A 87 6.00 -8.18 -6.50
N ILE A 88 6.52 -7.09 -5.93
CA ILE A 88 7.10 -5.97 -6.66
C ILE A 88 8.33 -6.42 -7.47
N LEU A 89 9.24 -7.19 -6.86
CA LEU A 89 10.40 -7.75 -7.54
C LEU A 89 10.03 -8.73 -8.66
N ALA A 90 8.89 -9.42 -8.52
CA ALA A 90 8.35 -10.33 -9.53
C ALA A 90 7.52 -9.60 -10.62
N GLY A 91 7.27 -8.30 -10.48
CA GLY A 91 6.42 -7.53 -11.40
C GLY A 91 4.92 -7.85 -11.27
N GLU A 92 4.49 -8.39 -10.13
CA GLU A 92 3.08 -8.72 -9.86
C GLU A 92 2.34 -7.58 -9.14
N GLU A 93 3.05 -6.71 -8.46
CA GLU A 93 2.58 -5.47 -7.86
C GLU A 93 3.50 -4.35 -8.29
N THR A 94 3.01 -3.12 -8.43
CA THR A 94 3.85 -2.02 -8.94
C THR A 94 4.62 -1.33 -7.83
N MET A 95 3.95 -1.03 -6.72
CA MET A 95 4.55 -0.32 -5.59
C MET A 95 3.73 -0.46 -4.31
N SER A 96 4.38 -0.23 -3.18
CA SER A 96 3.74 -0.13 -1.87
C SER A 96 4.20 1.11 -1.11
N VAL A 97 3.32 1.69 -0.29
CA VAL A 97 3.70 2.70 0.71
C VAL A 97 3.98 1.99 2.02
N ALA A 98 5.25 1.80 2.33
CA ALA A 98 5.70 1.08 3.52
C ALA A 98 5.50 1.90 4.79
N GLN A 99 4.99 1.27 5.83
CA GLN A 99 5.02 1.77 7.21
C GLN A 99 6.37 1.43 7.84
N GLU A 100 6.93 2.34 8.63
CA GLU A 100 8.16 2.09 9.39
C GLU A 100 7.83 1.44 10.73
N ALA A 101 7.42 0.16 10.67
CA ALA A 101 6.88 -0.58 11.82
C ALA A 101 7.88 -0.69 12.99
N TYR A 102 9.18 -0.81 12.71
CA TYR A 102 10.22 -0.80 13.72
C TYR A 102 10.24 0.55 14.45
N ASP A 103 10.28 1.66 13.71
CA ASP A 103 10.32 3.01 14.28
C ASP A 103 9.03 3.34 15.04
N MET A 104 7.87 2.87 14.56
CA MET A 104 6.59 2.99 15.27
C MET A 104 6.67 2.35 16.66
N GLY A 105 7.17 1.11 16.72
CA GLY A 105 7.35 0.40 18.00
C GLY A 105 8.38 1.08 18.91
N TYR A 106 9.51 1.46 18.35
CA TYR A 106 10.59 2.13 19.09
C TYR A 106 10.13 3.45 19.69
N LYS A 107 9.58 4.35 18.87
CA LYS A 107 9.06 5.66 19.30
C LYS A 107 7.91 5.55 20.28
N ALA A 108 7.06 4.53 20.17
CA ALA A 108 6.00 4.29 21.14
C ALA A 108 6.56 3.98 22.54
N VAL A 109 7.62 3.17 22.63
CA VAL A 109 8.29 2.88 23.91
C VAL A 109 9.02 4.12 24.45
N GLU A 110 9.73 4.87 23.62
CA GLU A 110 10.36 6.14 24.02
C GLU A 110 9.33 7.13 24.60
N ALA A 111 8.18 7.27 23.93
CA ALA A 111 7.10 8.13 24.40
C ALA A 111 6.58 7.72 25.78
N VAL A 112 6.41 6.42 26.03
CA VAL A 112 6.00 5.91 27.36
C VAL A 112 7.05 6.24 28.41
N VAL A 113 8.33 6.02 28.11
CA VAL A 113 9.44 6.32 29.05
C VAL A 113 9.50 7.82 29.36
N GLU A 114 9.32 8.69 28.36
CA GLU A 114 9.30 10.15 28.56
C GLU A 114 8.18 10.56 29.55
N VAL A 115 6.96 10.05 29.35
CA VAL A 115 5.82 10.33 30.25
C VAL A 115 6.07 9.80 31.65
N LEU A 116 6.62 8.62 31.82
CA LEU A 116 6.94 8.03 33.11
C LEU A 116 8.01 8.84 33.88
N ASN A 117 8.88 9.53 33.18
CA ASN A 117 9.90 10.44 33.76
C ASN A 117 9.36 11.85 34.01
N GLY A 118 8.08 12.12 33.79
CA GLY A 118 7.44 13.40 34.03
C GLY A 118 7.57 14.38 32.85
N GLY A 119 8.02 13.93 31.72
CA GLY A 119 8.07 14.71 30.47
C GLY A 119 6.70 14.86 29.80
N THR A 120 6.67 15.64 28.73
CA THR A 120 5.47 15.89 27.92
C THR A 120 5.75 15.46 26.48
N LEU A 121 4.72 14.98 25.79
CA LEU A 121 4.82 14.58 24.39
C LEU A 121 4.12 15.59 23.49
N ASP A 122 4.57 15.65 22.24
CA ASP A 122 3.83 16.26 21.17
C ASP A 122 2.54 15.48 20.91
N GLU A 123 1.50 16.16 20.46
CA GLU A 123 0.20 15.55 20.12
C GLU A 123 0.35 14.50 19.00
N PHE A 124 1.32 14.68 18.12
CA PHE A 124 1.61 13.79 17.00
C PHE A 124 3.10 13.49 16.91
N ILE A 125 3.45 12.22 16.86
CA ILE A 125 4.82 11.73 16.65
C ILE A 125 4.87 11.00 15.31
N ASP A 126 5.49 11.61 14.31
CA ASP A 126 5.64 10.98 12.99
C ASP A 126 6.64 9.83 13.04
N SER A 127 6.18 8.65 12.66
CA SER A 127 7.02 7.44 12.52
C SER A 127 7.59 7.26 11.11
N GLY A 128 7.11 8.05 10.15
CA GLY A 128 7.54 8.00 8.77
C GLY A 128 6.81 6.94 7.93
N CYS A 129 6.89 7.15 6.63
CA CYS A 129 6.50 6.21 5.58
C CYS A 129 7.52 6.31 4.45
N SER A 130 7.75 5.21 3.73
CA SER A 130 8.61 5.18 2.55
C SER A 130 7.88 4.57 1.34
N VAL A 131 8.31 4.93 0.14
CA VAL A 131 7.76 4.32 -1.09
C VAL A 131 8.66 3.18 -1.51
N VAL A 132 8.08 1.99 -1.69
CA VAL A 132 8.76 0.79 -2.17
C VAL A 132 8.36 0.55 -3.62
N THR A 133 9.37 0.49 -4.49
CA THR A 133 9.27 0.20 -5.91
C THR A 133 10.25 -0.90 -6.28
N ALA A 134 10.30 -1.31 -7.54
CA ALA A 134 11.29 -2.29 -8.02
C ALA A 134 12.75 -1.88 -7.73
N ASP A 135 13.03 -0.58 -7.64
CA ASP A 135 14.40 -0.06 -7.43
C ASP A 135 14.92 -0.31 -6.02
N ASN A 136 14.03 -0.37 -5.00
CA ASN A 136 14.41 -0.47 -3.59
C ASN A 136 13.73 -1.63 -2.83
N ALA A 137 12.89 -2.41 -3.49
CA ALA A 137 12.17 -3.51 -2.83
C ALA A 137 13.09 -4.58 -2.25
N GLN A 138 14.27 -4.83 -2.86
CA GLN A 138 15.26 -5.77 -2.31
C GLN A 138 15.88 -5.24 -1.01
N GLU A 139 16.25 -3.97 -0.97
CA GLU A 139 16.78 -3.33 0.23
C GLU A 139 15.76 -3.35 1.37
N ARG A 140 14.49 -3.03 1.07
CA ARG A 140 13.39 -3.13 2.04
C ARG A 140 13.22 -4.55 2.57
N LEU A 141 13.25 -5.55 1.68
CA LEU A 141 13.13 -6.97 2.04
C LEU A 141 14.26 -7.42 2.98
N ASP A 142 15.48 -7.00 2.70
CA ASP A 142 16.67 -7.35 3.51
C ASP A 142 16.61 -6.67 4.89
N THR A 143 16.14 -5.43 4.95
CA THR A 143 15.87 -4.70 6.20
C THR A 143 14.84 -5.43 7.06
N LEU A 144 13.70 -5.82 6.48
CA LEU A 144 12.65 -6.54 7.19
C LEU A 144 13.12 -7.89 7.72
N LYS A 145 13.92 -8.63 6.95
CA LYS A 145 14.54 -9.88 7.42
C LYS A 145 15.51 -9.65 8.58
N GLY A 146 16.25 -8.55 8.56
CA GLY A 146 17.16 -8.18 9.64
C GLY A 146 16.45 -7.91 10.98
N TYR A 147 15.21 -7.40 10.96
CA TYR A 147 14.41 -7.19 12.18
C TYR A 147 13.84 -8.48 12.76
N LEU A 148 13.70 -9.54 11.96
CA LEU A 148 13.09 -10.79 12.39
C LEU A 148 14.11 -11.85 12.88
N GLY A 149 15.40 -11.63 12.67
CA GLY A 149 16.48 -12.52 13.11
C GLY A 149 16.81 -13.57 12.10
#